data_9ad5fc4c949e3e61634574b649498dba
#
_entry.id   9ad5fc4c949e3e61634574b649498dba
#
_cell.length_a   1.000
_cell.length_b   1.000
_cell.length_c   1.000
_cell.angle_alpha   90.00
_cell.angle_beta   90.00
_cell.angle_gamma   90.00
#
_symmetry.space_group_name_H-M   'P 1'
#
loop_
_entity.id
_entity.type
_entity.pdbx_description
1 polymer ?
#
loop_
_entity_poly.entity_id
_entity_poly.type
_entity_poly.pdbx_seq_one_letter_code
_entity_poly.pdbx_strand_id
1 'polypeptide(L)'
;EVDSPLNGRLKIKMRDKLKIRYVVLIVLLSVVWATQLIPILGEVYAQSVYPVISHFLSSFSKLMPFAIGDLFIFLSVLGLLFNPIRARYIQKKKWKQILLNEMEYLLWIYAWFYLAWGLNYSQKDFYGRTNIPYTAYTPEIFQSFVDNYIDKLNASYTDVTSIDEPLVCRESVHGYNQISDTLGIHRPPHSSPR
;
A
#
# COMPACT_ATOMS: atom_id res chain seq x y z
N GLU A 1 -27.68 -38.80 25.29
CA GLU A 1 -27.25 -37.78 24.30
C GLU A 1 -25.97 -38.30 23.67
N VAL A 2 -26.11 -38.97 22.51
CA VAL A 2 -24.99 -39.64 21.83
C VAL A 2 -24.20 -38.53 21.05
N ASP A 3 -23.09 -38.14 21.56
CA ASP A 3 -22.12 -37.27 20.85
C ASP A 3 -21.68 -37.99 19.55
N SER A 4 -22.25 -37.61 18.45
CA SER A 4 -21.98 -38.22 17.14
C SER A 4 -20.49 -37.91 16.77
N PRO A 5 -19.72 -38.91 16.28
CA PRO A 5 -18.31 -38.76 15.91
C PRO A 5 -18.06 -37.70 14.84
N LEU A 6 -19.11 -37.31 14.10
CA LEU A 6 -19.09 -36.18 13.15
C LEU A 6 -18.93 -34.84 13.83
N ASN A 7 -19.52 -34.62 15.02
CA ASN A 7 -19.41 -33.38 15.77
C ASN A 7 -17.98 -33.16 16.31
N GLY A 8 -17.30 -34.24 16.72
CA GLY A 8 -15.91 -34.19 17.16
C GLY A 8 -14.94 -33.83 16.03
N ARG A 9 -15.10 -34.43 14.84
CA ARG A 9 -14.26 -34.13 13.66
C ARG A 9 -14.45 -32.69 13.14
N LEU A 10 -15.66 -32.16 13.15
CA LEU A 10 -15.96 -30.78 12.78
C LEU A 10 -15.32 -29.79 13.77
N LYS A 11 -15.37 -30.07 15.05
CA LYS A 11 -14.76 -29.24 16.12
C LYS A 11 -13.24 -29.19 16.01
N ILE A 12 -12.61 -30.33 15.73
CA ILE A 12 -11.15 -30.41 15.51
C ILE A 12 -10.75 -29.62 14.26
N LYS A 13 -11.41 -29.82 13.14
CA LYS A 13 -11.15 -29.12 11.87
C LYS A 13 -11.34 -27.62 11.96
N MET A 14 -12.32 -27.14 12.73
CA MET A 14 -12.51 -25.70 13.01
C MET A 14 -11.40 -25.13 13.88
N ARG A 15 -10.93 -25.87 14.90
CA ARG A 15 -9.86 -25.44 15.79
C ARG A 15 -8.51 -25.33 15.07
N ASP A 16 -8.26 -26.25 14.13
CA ASP A 16 -7.01 -26.22 13.34
C ASP A 16 -7.02 -25.07 12.32
N LYS A 17 -8.15 -24.80 11.66
CA LYS A 17 -8.30 -23.61 10.80
C LYS A 17 -8.09 -22.29 11.57
N LEU A 18 -8.58 -22.21 12.79
CA LEU A 18 -8.40 -21.03 13.64
C LEU A 18 -6.92 -20.82 14.00
N LYS A 19 -6.21 -21.91 14.33
CA LYS A 19 -4.76 -21.87 14.62
C LYS A 19 -3.97 -21.41 13.40
N ILE A 20 -4.24 -21.94 12.23
CA ILE A 20 -3.57 -21.59 10.99
C ILE A 20 -3.76 -20.09 10.69
N ARG A 21 -4.96 -19.55 10.86
CA ARG A 21 -5.26 -18.13 10.64
C ARG A 21 -4.41 -17.22 11.52
N TYR A 22 -4.27 -17.53 12.80
CA TYR A 22 -3.42 -16.76 13.71
C TYR A 22 -1.94 -16.91 13.40
N VAL A 23 -1.48 -18.09 13.03
CA VAL A 23 -0.09 -18.31 12.62
C VAL A 23 0.22 -17.47 11.37
N VAL A 24 -0.64 -17.50 10.36
CA VAL A 24 -0.47 -16.67 9.17
C VAL A 24 -0.42 -15.19 9.51
N LEU A 25 -1.34 -14.71 10.34
CA LEU A 25 -1.36 -13.31 10.76
C LEU A 25 -0.08 -12.91 11.50
N ILE A 26 0.39 -13.74 12.43
CA ILE A 26 1.63 -13.49 13.16
C ILE A 26 2.83 -13.45 12.20
N VAL A 27 2.91 -14.38 11.26
CA VAL A 27 3.99 -14.40 10.25
C VAL A 27 3.95 -13.13 9.40
N LEU A 28 2.78 -12.72 8.90
CA LEU A 28 2.64 -11.50 8.11
C LEU A 28 3.04 -10.25 8.90
N LEU A 29 2.59 -10.12 10.15
CA LEU A 29 2.96 -9.00 11.02
C LEU A 29 4.45 -9.01 11.35
N SER A 30 5.06 -10.19 11.54
CA SER A 30 6.50 -10.30 11.75
C SER A 30 7.29 -9.88 10.51
N VAL A 31 6.84 -10.23 9.30
CA VAL A 31 7.43 -9.77 8.05
C VAL A 31 7.31 -8.26 7.93
N VAL A 32 6.15 -7.69 8.18
CA VAL A 32 5.94 -6.23 8.15
C VAL A 32 6.89 -5.53 9.13
N TRP A 33 7.00 -6.02 10.34
CA TRP A 33 7.87 -5.45 11.37
C TRP A 33 9.35 -5.58 11.02
N ALA A 34 9.77 -6.75 10.57
CA ALA A 34 11.15 -6.97 10.14
C ALA A 34 11.55 -6.03 9.00
N THR A 35 10.66 -5.84 8.02
CA THR A 35 10.90 -4.95 6.88
C THR A 35 10.99 -3.47 7.30
N GLN A 36 10.23 -3.06 8.32
CA GLN A 36 10.30 -1.70 8.85
C GLN A 36 11.57 -1.45 9.67
N LEU A 37 12.07 -2.46 10.38
CA LEU A 37 13.24 -2.34 11.25
C LEU A 37 14.57 -2.50 10.50
N ILE A 38 14.58 -3.23 9.39
CA ILE A 38 15.79 -3.59 8.64
C ILE A 38 15.74 -2.91 7.26
N PRO A 39 16.46 -1.78 7.05
CA PRO A 39 16.36 -0.98 5.82
C PRO A 39 16.64 -1.77 4.52
N ILE A 40 17.50 -2.78 4.58
CA ILE A 40 17.80 -3.62 3.42
C ILE A 40 16.59 -4.45 2.98
N LEU A 41 15.76 -4.89 3.92
CA LEU A 41 14.52 -5.62 3.58
C LEU A 41 13.49 -4.69 2.95
N GLY A 42 13.42 -3.44 3.40
CA GLY A 42 12.59 -2.40 2.79
C GLY A 42 12.98 -2.13 1.33
N GLU A 43 14.27 -2.05 1.07
CA GLU A 43 14.81 -1.86 -0.28
C GLU A 43 14.51 -3.06 -1.18
N VAL A 44 14.77 -4.27 -0.72
CA VAL A 44 14.45 -5.51 -1.47
C VAL A 44 12.95 -5.61 -1.74
N TYR A 45 12.12 -5.30 -0.75
CA TYR A 45 10.67 -5.28 -0.92
C TYR A 45 10.25 -4.28 -2.01
N ALA A 46 10.72 -3.04 -1.93
CA ALA A 46 10.32 -1.97 -2.86
C ALA A 46 10.79 -2.23 -4.29
N GLN A 47 11.98 -2.82 -4.47
CA GLN A 47 12.54 -3.06 -5.80
C GLN A 47 12.11 -4.38 -6.44
N SER A 48 11.86 -5.41 -5.65
CA SER A 48 11.62 -6.76 -6.17
C SER A 48 10.19 -7.26 -5.96
N VAL A 49 9.62 -7.04 -4.78
CA VAL A 49 8.30 -7.59 -4.41
C VAL A 49 7.18 -6.64 -4.83
N TYR A 50 7.30 -5.36 -4.47
CA TYR A 50 6.27 -4.37 -4.75
C TYR A 50 5.93 -4.20 -6.23
N PRO A 51 6.88 -4.19 -7.20
CA PRO A 51 6.55 -4.07 -8.61
C PRO A 51 5.63 -5.19 -9.11
N VAL A 52 5.77 -6.40 -8.56
CA VAL A 52 4.89 -7.54 -8.90
C VAL A 52 3.49 -7.31 -8.35
N ILE A 53 3.40 -6.90 -7.08
CA ILE A 53 2.11 -6.58 -6.43
C ILE A 53 1.43 -5.41 -7.16
N SER A 54 2.17 -4.35 -7.43
CA SER A 54 1.68 -3.16 -8.13
C SER A 54 1.17 -3.49 -9.54
N HIS A 55 1.91 -4.31 -10.29
CA HIS A 55 1.48 -4.75 -11.63
C HIS A 55 0.17 -5.54 -11.56
N PHE A 56 0.05 -6.46 -10.61
CA PHE A 56 -1.18 -7.23 -10.41
C PHE A 56 -2.35 -6.34 -10.01
N LEU A 57 -2.17 -5.48 -9.00
CA LEU A 57 -3.22 -4.57 -8.53
C LEU A 57 -3.63 -3.56 -9.61
N SER A 58 -2.68 -3.00 -10.36
CA SER A 58 -2.97 -2.05 -11.44
C SER A 58 -3.68 -2.72 -12.62
N SER A 59 -3.32 -3.94 -12.96
CA SER A 59 -4.00 -4.71 -14.01
C SER A 59 -5.47 -4.96 -13.65
N PHE A 60 -5.73 -5.26 -12.37
CA PHE A 60 -7.10 -5.43 -11.87
C PHE A 60 -7.86 -4.10 -11.81
N SER A 61 -7.18 -3.03 -11.40
CA SER A 61 -7.76 -1.69 -11.31
C SER A 61 -8.17 -1.12 -12.67
N LYS A 62 -7.49 -1.48 -13.76
CA LYS A 62 -7.84 -1.06 -15.12
C LYS A 62 -9.19 -1.58 -15.60
N LEU A 63 -9.67 -2.68 -15.03
CA LEU A 63 -10.98 -3.26 -15.38
C LEU A 63 -12.15 -2.56 -14.68
N MET A 64 -11.87 -1.71 -13.70
CA MET A 64 -12.89 -1.08 -12.87
C MET A 64 -12.98 0.43 -13.16
N PRO A 65 -14.20 1.01 -13.25
CA PRO A 65 -14.38 2.44 -13.51
C PRO A 65 -14.13 3.31 -12.26
N PHE A 66 -13.75 2.72 -11.15
CA PHE A 66 -13.51 3.40 -9.87
C PHE A 66 -12.20 2.92 -9.22
N ALA A 67 -11.68 3.70 -8.30
CA ALA A 67 -10.46 3.36 -7.57
C ALA A 67 -10.70 2.18 -6.62
N ILE A 68 -10.01 1.05 -6.85
CA ILE A 68 -10.14 -0.16 -6.01
C ILE A 68 -9.72 0.13 -4.56
N GLY A 69 -8.76 1.05 -4.36
CA GLY A 69 -8.35 1.47 -3.03
C GLY A 69 -9.49 2.08 -2.21
N ASP A 70 -10.29 2.94 -2.84
CA ASP A 70 -11.45 3.57 -2.19
C ASP A 70 -12.52 2.54 -1.83
N LEU A 71 -12.75 1.58 -2.74
CA LEU A 71 -13.66 0.47 -2.46
C LEU A 71 -13.17 -0.39 -1.28
N PHE A 72 -11.87 -0.67 -1.22
CA PHE A 72 -11.27 -1.41 -0.11
C PHE A 72 -11.46 -0.67 1.22
N ILE A 73 -11.19 0.64 1.26
CA ILE A 73 -11.38 1.48 2.44
C ILE A 73 -12.86 1.47 2.86
N PHE A 74 -13.75 1.71 1.91
CA PHE A 74 -15.20 1.72 2.17
C PHE A 74 -15.69 0.40 2.75
N LEU A 75 -15.33 -0.74 2.14
CA LEU A 75 -15.70 -2.07 2.62
C LEU A 75 -15.07 -2.39 3.98
N SER A 76 -13.85 -1.90 4.24
CA SER A 76 -13.18 -2.07 5.53
C SER A 76 -13.89 -1.31 6.64
N VAL A 77 -14.33 -0.09 6.37
CA VAL A 77 -15.13 0.71 7.33
C VAL A 77 -16.50 0.07 7.56
N LEU A 78 -17.16 -0.36 6.50
CA LEU A 78 -18.43 -1.10 6.63
C LEU A 78 -18.26 -2.37 7.47
N GLY A 79 -17.20 -3.14 7.23
CA GLY A 79 -16.89 -4.33 8.02
C GLY A 79 -16.72 -3.99 9.51
N LEU A 80 -15.96 -2.93 9.83
CA LEU A 80 -15.73 -2.48 11.20
C LEU A 80 -17.03 -2.08 11.91
N LEU A 81 -18.00 -1.51 11.18
CA LEU A 81 -19.29 -1.11 11.74
C LEU A 81 -20.27 -2.29 11.84
N PHE A 82 -20.34 -3.15 10.82
CA PHE A 82 -21.35 -4.21 10.76
C PHE A 82 -20.96 -5.49 11.51
N ASN A 83 -19.66 -5.83 11.57
CA ASN A 83 -19.21 -7.03 12.27
C ASN A 83 -19.60 -7.07 13.74
N PRO A 84 -19.40 -6.01 14.57
CA PRO A 84 -19.78 -6.03 15.98
C PRO A 84 -21.29 -6.11 16.15
N ILE A 85 -22.07 -5.44 15.30
CA ILE A 85 -23.53 -5.49 15.31
C ILE A 85 -23.99 -6.92 15.05
N ARG A 86 -23.50 -7.54 13.96
CA ARG A 86 -23.80 -8.94 13.64
C ARG A 86 -23.37 -9.89 14.74
N ALA A 87 -22.18 -9.71 15.30
CA ALA A 87 -21.64 -10.55 16.36
C ALA A 87 -22.47 -10.43 17.65
N ARG A 88 -22.98 -9.25 17.96
CA ARG A 88 -23.80 -9.00 19.17
C ARG A 88 -25.22 -9.55 19.02
N TYR A 89 -25.90 -9.19 17.93
CA TYR A 89 -27.34 -9.44 17.77
C TYR A 89 -27.64 -10.81 17.14
N ILE A 90 -26.88 -11.23 16.14
CA ILE A 90 -27.10 -12.49 15.43
C ILE A 90 -26.36 -13.66 16.09
N GLN A 91 -25.05 -13.46 16.38
CA GLN A 91 -24.22 -14.54 16.94
C GLN A 91 -24.25 -14.58 18.47
N LYS A 92 -24.88 -13.60 19.14
CA LYS A 92 -25.02 -13.48 20.61
C LYS A 92 -23.69 -13.59 21.36
N LYS A 93 -22.58 -13.10 20.75
CA LYS A 93 -21.25 -13.14 21.36
C LYS A 93 -21.15 -12.18 22.54
N LYS A 94 -20.27 -12.50 23.49
CA LYS A 94 -19.90 -11.61 24.61
C LYS A 94 -19.04 -10.45 24.09
N TRP A 95 -19.13 -9.28 24.70
CA TRP A 95 -18.38 -8.09 24.32
C TRP A 95 -16.87 -8.33 24.20
N LYS A 96 -16.27 -9.08 25.12
CA LYS A 96 -14.85 -9.45 25.05
C LYS A 96 -14.49 -10.18 23.74
N GLN A 97 -15.35 -11.10 23.29
CA GLN A 97 -15.14 -11.83 22.04
C GLN A 97 -15.33 -10.95 20.80
N ILE A 98 -16.26 -9.98 20.89
CA ILE A 98 -16.48 -9.00 19.83
C ILE A 98 -15.23 -8.13 19.68
N LEU A 99 -14.75 -7.57 20.80
CA LEU A 99 -13.54 -6.73 20.79
C LEU A 99 -12.32 -7.47 20.23
N LEU A 100 -12.09 -8.70 20.65
CA LEU A 100 -10.97 -9.51 20.13
C LEU A 100 -11.11 -9.80 18.63
N ASN A 101 -12.32 -10.03 18.12
CA ASN A 101 -12.54 -10.22 16.69
C ASN A 101 -12.29 -8.91 15.91
N GLU A 102 -12.69 -7.75 16.44
CA GLU A 102 -12.44 -6.46 15.80
C GLU A 102 -10.95 -6.11 15.80
N MET A 103 -10.25 -6.37 16.89
CA MET A 103 -8.79 -6.21 16.94
C MET A 103 -8.09 -7.09 15.90
N GLU A 104 -8.52 -8.35 15.77
CA GLU A 104 -7.99 -9.24 14.74
C GLU A 104 -8.31 -8.71 13.33
N TYR A 105 -9.53 -8.22 13.10
CA TYR A 105 -9.92 -7.63 11.82
C TYR A 105 -9.04 -6.42 11.46
N LEU A 106 -8.79 -5.52 12.41
CA LEU A 106 -7.89 -4.39 12.22
C LEU A 106 -6.45 -4.81 11.91
N LEU A 107 -5.96 -5.88 12.57
CA LEU A 107 -4.62 -6.41 12.29
C LEU A 107 -4.52 -6.98 10.87
N TRP A 108 -5.58 -7.59 10.33
CA TRP A 108 -5.61 -8.03 8.95
C TRP A 108 -5.60 -6.87 7.97
N ILE A 109 -6.38 -5.79 8.22
CA ILE A 109 -6.35 -4.56 7.42
C ILE A 109 -4.95 -3.94 7.46
N TYR A 110 -4.35 -3.85 8.64
CA TYR A 110 -3.00 -3.33 8.83
C TYR A 110 -1.97 -4.13 8.02
N ALA A 111 -1.98 -5.47 8.15
CA ALA A 111 -1.07 -6.33 7.40
C ALA A 111 -1.26 -6.17 5.88
N TRP A 112 -2.50 -6.13 5.41
CA TRP A 112 -2.81 -5.91 4.00
C TRP A 112 -2.29 -4.56 3.50
N PHE A 113 -2.57 -3.47 4.23
CA PHE A 113 -2.13 -2.13 3.87
C PHE A 113 -0.62 -2.06 3.72
N TYR A 114 0.12 -2.60 4.70
CA TYR A 114 1.57 -2.58 4.65
C TYR A 114 2.12 -3.45 3.52
N LEU A 115 1.60 -4.65 3.33
CA LEU A 115 2.02 -5.53 2.25
C LEU A 115 1.62 -5.02 0.86
N ALA A 116 0.50 -4.32 0.72
CA ALA A 116 0.08 -3.78 -0.56
C ALA A 116 0.80 -2.49 -0.93
N TRP A 117 1.19 -1.65 0.05
CA TRP A 117 1.73 -0.33 -0.23
C TRP A 117 2.66 0.23 0.87
N GLY A 118 2.31 0.08 2.15
CA GLY A 118 2.97 0.77 3.26
C GLY A 118 4.45 0.46 3.41
N LEU A 119 4.90 -0.75 3.06
CA LEU A 119 6.31 -1.13 3.14
C LEU A 119 7.22 -0.37 2.16
N ASN A 120 6.67 0.30 1.14
CA ASN A 120 7.47 1.18 0.29
C ASN A 120 8.09 2.37 1.04
N TYR A 121 7.50 2.77 2.17
CA TYR A 121 8.10 3.80 3.04
C TYR A 121 9.31 3.33 3.82
N SER A 122 9.58 2.01 3.85
CA SER A 122 10.73 1.43 4.55
C SER A 122 11.99 1.36 3.68
N GLN A 123 11.94 1.81 2.41
CA GLN A 123 13.11 1.91 1.55
C GLN A 123 14.00 3.08 2.00
N LYS A 124 15.24 3.10 1.50
CA LYS A 124 16.18 4.20 1.74
C LYS A 124 15.56 5.52 1.30
N ASP A 125 15.93 6.60 1.97
CA ASP A 125 15.55 7.95 1.60
C ASP A 125 16.11 8.34 0.21
N PHE A 126 15.70 9.51 -0.27
CA PHE A 126 16.13 10.02 -1.57
C PHE A 126 17.65 10.08 -1.68
N TYR A 127 18.34 10.65 -0.67
CA TYR A 127 19.79 10.79 -0.67
C TYR A 127 20.54 9.45 -0.57
N GLY A 128 19.94 8.47 0.13
CA GLY A 128 20.50 7.11 0.23
C GLY A 128 20.36 6.29 -1.06
N ARG A 129 19.49 6.70 -1.98
CA ARG A 129 19.26 6.01 -3.28
C ARG A 129 19.91 6.71 -4.45
N THR A 130 20.07 8.03 -4.38
CA THR A 130 20.66 8.84 -5.43
C THR A 130 22.13 9.10 -5.13
N ASN A 131 22.90 9.44 -6.15
CA ASN A 131 24.28 9.91 -5.97
C ASN A 131 24.34 11.42 -5.66
N ILE A 132 23.22 12.02 -5.27
CA ILE A 132 23.12 13.44 -4.94
C ILE A 132 23.49 13.62 -3.46
N PRO A 133 24.56 14.36 -3.15
CA PRO A 133 24.93 14.59 -1.75
C PRO A 133 23.89 15.47 -1.06
N TYR A 134 23.59 15.15 0.19
CA TYR A 134 22.78 16.03 1.03
C TYR A 134 23.56 17.33 1.28
N THR A 135 22.94 18.45 0.93
CA THR A 135 23.46 19.79 1.24
C THR A 135 22.45 20.51 2.12
N ALA A 136 22.89 20.95 3.28
CA ALA A 136 22.05 21.80 4.14
C ALA A 136 21.78 23.13 3.42
N TYR A 137 20.55 23.58 3.47
CA TYR A 137 20.16 24.85 2.86
C TYR A 137 19.89 25.90 3.95
N THR A 138 20.17 27.17 3.61
CA THR A 138 19.71 28.31 4.41
C THR A 138 18.39 28.85 3.86
N PRO A 139 17.63 29.64 4.64
CA PRO A 139 16.41 30.27 4.16
C PRO A 139 16.59 31.05 2.85
N GLU A 140 17.73 31.73 2.70
CA GLU A 140 18.06 32.55 1.52
C GLU A 140 18.28 31.69 0.28
N ILE A 141 18.98 30.54 0.41
CA ILE A 141 19.17 29.58 -0.68
C ILE A 141 17.83 28.98 -1.08
N PHE A 142 17.00 28.63 -0.11
CA PHE A 142 15.67 28.11 -0.37
C PHE A 142 14.78 29.14 -1.09
N GLN A 143 14.80 30.41 -0.65
CA GLN A 143 14.05 31.47 -1.30
C GLN A 143 14.49 31.67 -2.76
N SER A 144 15.80 31.74 -3.01
CA SER A 144 16.33 31.84 -4.37
C SER A 144 15.95 30.67 -5.27
N PHE A 145 15.93 29.45 -4.71
CA PHE A 145 15.45 28.28 -5.42
C PHE A 145 13.96 28.41 -5.80
N VAL A 146 13.11 28.84 -4.84
CA VAL A 146 11.68 29.02 -5.06
C VAL A 146 11.41 30.06 -6.14
N ASP A 147 12.08 31.22 -6.06
CA ASP A 147 11.92 32.29 -7.05
C ASP A 147 12.29 31.81 -8.46
N ASN A 148 13.44 31.14 -8.60
CA ASN A 148 13.89 30.58 -9.88
C ASN A 148 12.90 29.48 -10.40
N TYR A 149 12.36 28.67 -9.50
CA TYR A 149 11.39 27.64 -9.87
C TYR A 149 10.08 28.28 -10.37
N ILE A 150 9.59 29.31 -9.68
CA ILE A 150 8.36 30.04 -10.08
C ILE A 150 8.57 30.71 -11.44
N ASP A 151 9.73 31.34 -11.66
CA ASP A 151 10.05 31.97 -12.95
C ASP A 151 10.04 30.95 -14.10
N LYS A 152 10.68 29.80 -13.89
CA LYS A 152 10.67 28.70 -14.86
C LYS A 152 9.27 28.13 -15.10
N LEU A 153 8.48 27.98 -14.04
CA LEU A 153 7.10 27.50 -14.13
C LEU A 153 6.26 28.48 -14.94
N ASN A 154 6.36 29.78 -14.67
CA ASN A 154 5.65 30.81 -15.42
C ASN A 154 6.10 30.89 -16.90
N ALA A 155 7.39 30.73 -17.15
CA ALA A 155 7.93 30.70 -18.51
C ALA A 155 7.49 29.45 -19.32
N SER A 156 7.17 28.35 -18.63
CA SER A 156 6.67 27.13 -19.26
C SER A 156 5.14 27.13 -19.44
N TYR A 157 4.45 28.12 -18.90
CA TYR A 157 3.01 28.20 -19.04
C TYR A 157 2.58 28.33 -20.51
N THR A 158 1.67 27.49 -20.90
CA THR A 158 1.04 27.50 -22.24
C THR A 158 -0.46 27.39 -22.07
N ASP A 159 -1.19 28.21 -22.81
CA ASP A 159 -2.66 28.12 -22.82
C ASP A 159 -3.06 26.87 -23.64
N VAL A 160 -3.48 25.83 -22.94
CA VAL A 160 -3.83 24.54 -23.54
C VAL A 160 -5.34 24.44 -23.66
N THR A 161 -5.83 24.44 -24.88
CA THR A 161 -7.26 24.27 -25.21
C THR A 161 -7.72 22.82 -25.21
N SER A 162 -6.79 21.86 -25.40
CA SER A 162 -7.07 20.44 -25.36
C SER A 162 -5.85 19.66 -24.88
N ILE A 163 -6.08 18.61 -24.09
CA ILE A 163 -5.02 17.72 -23.59
C ILE A 163 -5.05 16.43 -24.40
N ASP A 164 -3.93 16.13 -25.08
CA ASP A 164 -3.68 14.82 -25.67
C ASP A 164 -3.12 13.87 -24.58
N GLU A 165 -4.01 13.16 -23.88
CA GLU A 165 -3.60 12.25 -22.81
C GLU A 165 -2.56 11.19 -23.24
N PRO A 166 -2.68 10.52 -24.41
CA PRO A 166 -1.66 9.61 -24.89
C PRO A 166 -0.29 10.26 -25.07
N LEU A 167 -0.24 11.50 -25.57
CA LEU A 167 1.01 12.26 -25.70
C LEU A 167 1.61 12.57 -24.33
N VAL A 168 0.83 13.08 -23.41
CA VAL A 168 1.28 13.40 -22.02
C VAL A 168 1.85 12.16 -21.35
N CYS A 169 1.18 11.02 -21.46
CA CYS A 169 1.65 9.76 -20.89
C CYS A 169 2.99 9.32 -21.47
N ARG A 170 3.14 9.41 -22.79
CA ARG A 170 4.37 9.04 -23.49
C ARG A 170 5.54 9.94 -23.10
N GLU A 171 5.33 11.26 -23.10
CA GLU A 171 6.36 12.24 -22.74
C GLU A 171 6.74 12.14 -21.26
N SER A 172 5.78 11.85 -20.38
CA SER A 172 6.05 11.58 -18.97
C SER A 172 6.93 10.35 -18.78
N VAL A 173 6.63 9.24 -19.46
CA VAL A 173 7.46 8.02 -19.40
C VAL A 173 8.86 8.30 -19.96
N HIS A 174 8.97 9.07 -21.05
CA HIS A 174 10.25 9.46 -21.63
C HIS A 174 11.08 10.31 -20.66
N GLY A 175 10.47 11.32 -20.02
CA GLY A 175 11.12 12.15 -19.01
C GLY A 175 11.63 11.33 -17.81
N TYR A 176 10.80 10.42 -17.28
CA TYR A 176 11.24 9.52 -16.22
C TYR A 176 12.40 8.61 -16.62
N ASN A 177 12.41 8.09 -17.84
CA ASN A 177 13.51 7.27 -18.35
C ASN A 177 14.82 8.04 -18.43
N GLN A 178 14.78 9.33 -18.80
CA GLN A 178 15.98 10.18 -18.90
C GLN A 178 16.63 10.46 -17.53
N ILE A 179 15.84 10.55 -16.46
CA ILE A 179 16.33 10.88 -15.11
C ILE A 179 16.39 9.68 -14.17
N SER A 180 16.01 8.48 -14.65
CA SER A 180 15.87 7.29 -13.83
C SER A 180 17.15 6.94 -13.08
N ASP A 181 18.30 6.98 -13.74
CA ASP A 181 19.60 6.68 -13.12
C ASP A 181 20.00 7.70 -12.07
N THR A 182 19.72 8.99 -12.33
CA THR A 182 20.00 10.07 -11.39
C THR A 182 19.13 9.97 -10.12
N LEU A 183 17.88 9.56 -10.30
CA LEU A 183 16.93 9.41 -9.19
C LEU A 183 16.98 8.04 -8.51
N GLY A 184 17.83 7.12 -8.97
CA GLY A 184 17.90 5.76 -8.46
C GLY A 184 16.59 4.98 -8.69
N ILE A 185 15.88 5.27 -9.79
CA ILE A 185 14.64 4.59 -10.16
C ILE A 185 14.99 3.45 -11.13
N HIS A 186 14.96 2.22 -10.66
CA HIS A 186 15.30 1.06 -11.49
C HIS A 186 14.20 0.64 -12.47
N ARG A 187 12.96 1.07 -12.23
CA ARG A 187 11.81 0.80 -13.10
C ARG A 187 10.91 2.03 -13.14
N PRO A 188 10.96 2.80 -14.22
CA PRO A 188 10.07 3.94 -14.37
C PRO A 188 8.61 3.48 -14.42
N PRO A 189 7.68 4.25 -13.86
CA PRO A 189 6.27 3.92 -13.88
C PRO A 189 5.73 3.91 -15.31
N HIS A 190 4.95 2.90 -15.64
CA HIS A 190 4.13 2.91 -16.83
C HIS A 190 2.82 3.63 -16.51
N SER A 191 2.69 4.87 -16.96
CA SER A 191 1.41 5.57 -16.90
C SER A 191 0.50 5.06 -18.02
N SER A 192 -0.75 4.78 -17.70
CA SER A 192 -1.81 4.61 -18.69
C SER A 192 -2.94 5.57 -18.31
N PRO A 193 -3.47 6.32 -19.29
CA PRO A 193 -4.62 7.18 -19.05
C PRO A 193 -5.81 6.32 -18.56
N ARG A 194 -6.58 6.87 -17.67
CA ARG A 194 -7.85 6.31 -17.22
C ARG A 194 -9.00 7.03 -17.89
#